data_58c273d47ef701ef4cd7f03c17efa3d7
#
_entry.id   58c273d47ef701ef4cd7f03c17efa3d7
#
_cell.length_a   1.000
_cell.length_b   1.000
_cell.length_c   1.000
_cell.angle_alpha   90.00
_cell.angle_beta   90.00
_cell.angle_gamma   90.00
#
_symmetry.space_group_name_H-M   'P 1'
#
loop_
_entity.id
_entity.type
_entity.pdbx_description
1 polymer ?
#
loop_
_entity_poly.entity_id
_entity_poly.type
_entity_poly.pdbx_seq_one_letter_code
_entity_poly.pdbx_strand_id
1 'polypeptide(L)'
;MAERIVMVGASGFGREALDVLEAMQAVGADLEFAGVIDDRPSELNLERLQDRGVAYLGTITDWLAGPHEEAYLLGIGSPTVRRILVDKFDAQGCRPFTAIHPNASIGSRAAIAEGVVVCAGAVISTNVRLERHVHVNPNATIGHDSILREFVSVNPAAVISGEVIIEPGVLIGAQALVLQQLTVGADTTVGAASLVTKDVPPDVIVKGVPGRW
;
A
#
# COMPACT_ATOMS: atom_id res chain seq x y z
N MET A 1 -8.24 -19.24 16.08
CA MET A 1 -7.34 -19.82 15.05
C MET A 1 -6.63 -18.64 14.41
N ALA A 2 -5.33 -18.75 14.20
CA ALA A 2 -4.55 -17.70 13.56
C ALA A 2 -5.14 -17.35 12.18
N GLU A 3 -5.17 -16.07 11.85
CA GLU A 3 -5.59 -15.63 10.51
C GLU A 3 -4.48 -15.94 9.50
N ARG A 4 -4.79 -16.79 8.51
CA ARG A 4 -3.82 -17.18 7.48
C ARG A 4 -3.80 -16.13 6.36
N ILE A 5 -2.59 -15.74 5.96
CA ILE A 5 -2.38 -14.65 5.01
C ILE A 5 -1.48 -15.11 3.86
N VAL A 6 -1.92 -14.86 2.63
CA VAL A 6 -1.10 -15.00 1.43
C VAL A 6 -0.65 -13.63 0.94
N MET A 7 0.64 -13.47 0.61
CA MET A 7 1.16 -12.27 -0.02
C MET A 7 1.04 -12.36 -1.53
N VAL A 8 0.52 -11.33 -2.15
CA VAL A 8 0.44 -11.20 -3.60
C VAL A 8 1.57 -10.30 -4.09
N GLY A 9 2.55 -10.89 -4.76
CA GLY A 9 3.72 -10.18 -5.28
C GLY A 9 5.03 -10.52 -4.56
N ALA A 10 5.99 -11.06 -5.30
CA ALA A 10 7.32 -11.48 -4.83
C ALA A 10 8.39 -10.37 -4.88
N SER A 11 8.04 -9.18 -5.42
CA SER A 11 8.99 -8.09 -5.68
C SER A 11 9.35 -7.28 -4.42
N GLY A 12 10.01 -6.14 -4.60
CA GLY A 12 10.52 -5.32 -3.49
C GLY A 12 9.46 -4.97 -2.45
N PHE A 13 8.36 -4.38 -2.89
CA PHE A 13 7.29 -3.99 -1.95
C PHE A 13 6.60 -5.21 -1.29
N GLY A 14 6.49 -6.35 -1.98
CA GLY A 14 6.00 -7.59 -1.36
C GLY A 14 6.86 -8.01 -0.16
N ARG A 15 8.19 -7.92 -0.29
CA ARG A 15 9.10 -8.23 0.81
C ARG A 15 9.06 -7.21 1.93
N GLU A 16 8.88 -5.90 1.63
CA GLU A 16 8.66 -4.87 2.65
C GLU A 16 7.33 -5.08 3.41
N ALA A 17 6.29 -5.52 2.71
CA ALA A 17 5.02 -5.87 3.35
C ALA A 17 5.12 -7.13 4.23
N LEU A 18 6.03 -8.09 3.88
CA LEU A 18 6.36 -9.21 4.77
C LEU A 18 7.00 -8.72 6.07
N ASP A 19 7.89 -7.71 6.02
CA ASP A 19 8.49 -7.12 7.23
C ASP A 19 7.40 -6.54 8.15
N VAL A 20 6.32 -5.98 7.58
CA VAL A 20 5.16 -5.51 8.36
C VAL A 20 4.46 -6.67 9.05
N LEU A 21 4.17 -7.79 8.35
CA LEU A 21 3.53 -8.97 8.93
C LEU A 21 4.39 -9.59 10.05
N GLU A 22 5.69 -9.73 9.83
CA GLU A 22 6.62 -10.25 10.83
C GLU A 22 6.68 -9.35 12.08
N ALA A 23 6.67 -8.02 11.88
CA ALA A 23 6.62 -7.08 13.00
C ALA A 23 5.29 -7.19 13.79
N MET A 24 4.16 -7.40 13.10
CA MET A 24 2.87 -7.63 13.75
C MET A 24 2.88 -8.93 14.56
N GLN A 25 3.44 -10.03 14.02
CA GLN A 25 3.60 -11.29 14.76
C GLN A 25 4.50 -11.11 15.99
N ALA A 26 5.60 -10.37 15.86
CA ALA A 26 6.53 -10.14 16.97
C ALA A 26 5.90 -9.43 18.18
N VAL A 27 4.82 -8.66 17.96
CA VAL A 27 4.06 -8.02 19.04
C VAL A 27 2.80 -8.79 19.44
N GLY A 28 2.64 -10.04 18.95
CA GLY A 28 1.59 -10.96 19.39
C GLY A 28 0.33 -10.99 18.53
N ALA A 29 0.34 -10.48 17.31
CA ALA A 29 -0.78 -10.67 16.40
C ALA A 29 -0.95 -12.16 16.06
N ASP A 30 -2.18 -12.67 16.20
CA ASP A 30 -2.53 -14.07 15.91
C ASP A 30 -2.72 -14.26 14.39
N LEU A 31 -1.62 -14.27 13.65
CA LEU A 31 -1.60 -14.46 12.21
C LEU A 31 -0.55 -15.49 11.79
N GLU A 32 -0.82 -16.20 10.69
CA GLU A 32 0.05 -17.18 10.05
C GLU A 32 0.32 -16.74 8.61
N PHE A 33 1.58 -16.57 8.26
CA PHE A 33 1.95 -16.28 6.90
C PHE A 33 2.06 -17.59 6.09
N ALA A 34 1.20 -17.74 5.05
CA ALA A 34 1.12 -18.96 4.26
C ALA A 34 2.19 -19.04 3.15
N GLY A 35 2.55 -17.90 2.56
CA GLY A 35 3.52 -17.81 1.48
C GLY A 35 3.19 -16.72 0.48
N VAL A 36 3.90 -16.73 -0.67
CA VAL A 36 3.80 -15.72 -1.73
C VAL A 36 3.25 -16.34 -3.00
N ILE A 37 2.34 -15.62 -3.66
CA ILE A 37 1.87 -15.89 -5.03
C ILE A 37 2.28 -14.74 -5.96
N ASP A 38 2.71 -15.07 -7.17
CA ASP A 38 3.11 -14.08 -8.18
C ASP A 38 3.06 -14.72 -9.56
N ASP A 39 2.46 -14.05 -10.57
CA ASP A 39 2.34 -14.61 -11.92
C ASP A 39 3.69 -14.65 -12.68
N ARG A 40 4.65 -13.80 -12.32
CA ARG A 40 5.95 -13.66 -13.00
C ARG A 40 7.08 -13.26 -12.07
N PRO A 41 7.38 -14.03 -11.02
CA PRO A 41 8.50 -13.70 -10.14
C PRO A 41 9.81 -13.89 -10.93
N SER A 42 10.76 -12.97 -10.77
CA SER A 42 12.11 -13.18 -11.28
C SER A 42 12.82 -14.25 -10.46
N GLU A 43 13.81 -14.95 -11.05
CA GLU A 43 14.66 -15.91 -10.34
C GLU A 43 15.27 -15.29 -9.09
N LEU A 44 15.82 -14.08 -9.20
CA LEU A 44 16.37 -13.34 -8.07
C LEU A 44 15.37 -13.08 -6.94
N ASN A 45 14.09 -12.83 -7.27
CA ASN A 45 13.06 -12.67 -6.25
C ASN A 45 12.72 -14.00 -5.58
N LEU A 46 12.71 -15.10 -6.32
CA LEU A 46 12.53 -16.44 -5.75
C LEU A 46 13.67 -16.83 -4.83
N GLU A 47 14.93 -16.58 -5.22
CA GLU A 47 16.12 -16.78 -4.37
C GLU A 47 15.98 -16.00 -3.05
N ARG A 48 15.60 -14.71 -3.12
CA ARG A 48 15.41 -13.87 -1.92
C ARG A 48 14.30 -14.34 -0.99
N LEU A 49 13.23 -14.92 -1.53
CA LEU A 49 12.18 -15.55 -0.74
C LEU A 49 12.68 -16.84 -0.08
N GLN A 50 13.42 -17.66 -0.83
CA GLN A 50 14.03 -18.89 -0.32
C GLN A 50 15.02 -18.61 0.82
N ASP A 51 15.89 -17.61 0.66
CA ASP A 51 16.86 -17.19 1.69
C ASP A 51 16.16 -16.76 3.00
N ARG A 52 14.93 -16.30 2.89
CA ARG A 52 14.05 -15.92 4.01
C ARG A 52 13.21 -17.07 4.56
N GLY A 53 13.28 -18.26 3.96
CA GLY A 53 12.42 -19.39 4.30
C GLY A 53 10.96 -19.20 3.92
N VAL A 54 10.68 -18.30 2.97
CA VAL A 54 9.32 -17.97 2.51
C VAL A 54 8.92 -18.84 1.32
N ALA A 55 7.80 -19.55 1.43
CA ALA A 55 7.31 -20.42 0.37
C ALA A 55 6.74 -19.59 -0.81
N TYR A 56 7.14 -19.96 -2.03
CA TYR A 56 6.43 -19.54 -3.25
C TYR A 56 5.33 -20.57 -3.54
N LEU A 57 4.08 -20.14 -3.57
CA LEU A 57 2.90 -21.00 -3.69
C LEU A 57 2.38 -21.13 -5.13
N GLY A 58 3.05 -20.50 -6.11
CA GLY A 58 2.66 -20.57 -7.52
C GLY A 58 2.07 -19.25 -8.03
N THR A 59 1.36 -19.35 -9.18
CA THR A 59 0.78 -18.17 -9.82
C THR A 59 -0.49 -17.71 -9.10
N ILE A 60 -0.86 -16.44 -9.28
CA ILE A 60 -2.14 -15.90 -8.80
C ILE A 60 -3.31 -16.65 -9.43
N THR A 61 -3.18 -16.98 -10.73
CA THR A 61 -4.22 -17.70 -11.46
C THR A 61 -4.46 -19.11 -10.89
N ASP A 62 -3.39 -19.86 -10.61
CA ASP A 62 -3.51 -21.22 -10.04
C ASP A 62 -4.06 -21.17 -8.62
N TRP A 63 -3.61 -20.19 -7.81
CA TRP A 63 -4.09 -20.02 -6.46
C TRP A 63 -5.60 -19.70 -6.43
N LEU A 64 -6.07 -18.78 -7.29
CA LEU A 64 -7.48 -18.42 -7.39
C LEU A 64 -8.36 -19.58 -7.91
N ALA A 65 -7.80 -20.50 -8.69
CA ALA A 65 -8.52 -21.67 -9.18
C ALA A 65 -8.68 -22.80 -8.14
N GLY A 66 -7.87 -22.76 -7.07
CA GLY A 66 -7.89 -23.73 -5.99
C GLY A 66 -8.80 -23.34 -4.81
N PRO A 67 -8.96 -24.23 -3.82
CA PRO A 67 -9.57 -23.83 -2.56
C PRO A 67 -8.62 -22.94 -1.78
N HIS A 68 -9.11 -21.82 -1.26
CA HIS A 68 -8.35 -20.90 -0.45
C HIS A 68 -9.21 -20.34 0.69
N GLU A 69 -8.64 -20.32 1.88
CA GLU A 69 -9.25 -19.75 3.09
C GLU A 69 -8.48 -18.54 3.61
N GLU A 70 -7.28 -18.31 3.04
CA GLU A 70 -6.39 -17.23 3.41
C GLU A 70 -6.98 -15.87 3.04
N ALA A 71 -6.71 -14.87 3.87
CA ALA A 71 -6.83 -13.48 3.46
C ALA A 71 -5.63 -13.09 2.59
N TYR A 72 -5.83 -12.21 1.61
CA TYR A 72 -4.73 -11.77 0.75
C TYR A 72 -4.20 -10.40 1.17
N LEU A 73 -2.88 -10.19 1.04
CA LEU A 73 -2.24 -8.89 1.21
C LEU A 73 -1.52 -8.51 -0.09
N LEU A 74 -1.82 -7.33 -0.65
CA LEU A 74 -1.19 -6.88 -1.90
C LEU A 74 0.18 -6.27 -1.65
N GLY A 75 1.23 -6.98 -2.04
CA GLY A 75 2.61 -6.51 -2.06
C GLY A 75 3.01 -5.88 -3.39
N ILE A 76 2.12 -5.11 -4.01
CA ILE A 76 2.27 -4.52 -5.35
C ILE A 76 2.29 -3.00 -5.26
N GLY A 77 3.38 -2.36 -5.65
CA GLY A 77 3.53 -0.90 -5.57
C GLY A 77 2.68 -0.11 -6.57
N SER A 78 2.35 -0.68 -7.75
CA SER A 78 1.58 0.02 -8.80
C SER A 78 0.08 0.10 -8.45
N PRO A 79 -0.52 1.31 -8.33
CA PRO A 79 -1.95 1.46 -8.12
C PRO A 79 -2.81 0.77 -9.18
N THR A 80 -2.45 0.93 -10.44
CA THR A 80 -3.18 0.34 -11.58
C THR A 80 -3.18 -1.19 -11.52
N VAL A 81 -2.03 -1.81 -11.21
CA VAL A 81 -1.93 -3.28 -11.10
C VAL A 81 -2.73 -3.77 -9.89
N ARG A 82 -2.69 -3.05 -8.76
CA ARG A 82 -3.51 -3.41 -7.59
C ARG A 82 -4.99 -3.41 -7.91
N ARG A 83 -5.49 -2.37 -8.60
CA ARG A 83 -6.90 -2.29 -9.02
C ARG A 83 -7.33 -3.51 -9.83
N ILE A 84 -6.54 -3.89 -10.86
CA ILE A 84 -6.81 -5.06 -11.69
C ILE A 84 -6.82 -6.37 -10.88
N LEU A 85 -5.92 -6.48 -9.90
CA LEU A 85 -5.86 -7.68 -9.07
C LEU A 85 -7.03 -7.74 -8.10
N VAL A 86 -7.38 -6.63 -7.46
CA VAL A 86 -8.53 -6.56 -6.53
C VAL A 86 -9.82 -7.00 -7.23
N ASP A 87 -10.07 -6.55 -8.46
CA ASP A 87 -11.25 -6.98 -9.22
C ASP A 87 -11.30 -8.53 -9.36
N LYS A 88 -10.13 -9.18 -9.56
CA LYS A 88 -10.05 -10.64 -9.66
C LYS A 88 -10.31 -11.33 -8.30
N PHE A 89 -9.72 -10.80 -7.23
CA PHE A 89 -9.88 -11.34 -5.87
C PHE A 89 -11.30 -11.14 -5.36
N ASP A 90 -11.89 -9.97 -5.56
CA ASP A 90 -13.28 -9.65 -5.18
C ASP A 90 -14.28 -10.56 -5.93
N ALA A 91 -14.04 -10.86 -7.22
CA ALA A 91 -14.86 -11.76 -8.01
C ALA A 91 -14.87 -13.21 -7.47
N GLN A 92 -13.86 -13.63 -6.72
CA GLN A 92 -13.75 -14.93 -6.06
C GLN A 92 -14.15 -14.87 -4.58
N GLY A 93 -14.57 -13.70 -4.07
CA GLY A 93 -14.96 -13.53 -2.67
C GLY A 93 -13.79 -13.60 -1.68
N CYS A 94 -12.55 -13.40 -2.16
CA CYS A 94 -11.37 -13.38 -1.32
C CYS A 94 -11.39 -12.16 -0.38
N ARG A 95 -10.89 -12.33 0.85
CA ARG A 95 -10.87 -11.26 1.85
C ARG A 95 -9.52 -10.54 1.84
N PRO A 96 -9.49 -9.19 1.70
CA PRO A 96 -8.25 -8.44 1.85
C PRO A 96 -7.82 -8.38 3.32
N PHE A 97 -6.52 -8.46 3.57
CA PHE A 97 -5.92 -8.25 4.89
C PHE A 97 -5.39 -6.82 5.00
N THR A 98 -5.55 -6.19 6.17
CA THR A 98 -5.01 -4.87 6.49
C THR A 98 -3.79 -5.03 7.38
N ALA A 99 -2.63 -4.57 6.92
CA ALA A 99 -1.37 -4.68 7.64
C ALA A 99 -0.88 -3.32 8.12
N ILE A 100 -0.72 -3.16 9.43
CA ILE A 100 -0.25 -1.92 10.06
C ILE A 100 0.97 -2.26 10.91
N HIS A 101 2.12 -1.70 10.54
CA HIS A 101 3.35 -1.90 11.29
C HIS A 101 3.22 -1.34 12.72
N PRO A 102 3.63 -2.08 13.77
CA PRO A 102 3.48 -1.63 15.17
C PRO A 102 4.16 -0.29 15.47
N ASN A 103 5.21 0.07 14.73
CA ASN A 103 5.90 1.36 14.87
C ASN A 103 5.30 2.48 14.00
N ALA A 104 4.15 2.27 13.36
CA ALA A 104 3.40 3.36 12.75
C ALA A 104 2.66 4.16 13.82
N SER A 105 2.63 5.49 13.66
CA SER A 105 1.86 6.36 14.55
C SER A 105 0.48 6.60 13.94
N ILE A 106 -0.57 6.15 14.63
CA ILE A 106 -1.96 6.32 14.18
C ILE A 106 -2.67 7.29 15.10
N GLY A 107 -3.06 8.44 14.57
CA GLY A 107 -3.77 9.49 15.28
C GLY A 107 -5.21 9.13 15.63
N SER A 108 -5.78 9.90 16.54
CA SER A 108 -7.17 9.69 16.98
C SER A 108 -8.15 9.84 15.82
N ARG A 109 -9.20 8.99 15.81
CA ARG A 109 -10.27 9.02 14.80
C ARG A 109 -9.78 8.78 13.35
N ALA A 110 -8.59 8.26 13.13
CA ALA A 110 -8.19 7.77 11.83
C ALA A 110 -9.08 6.58 11.44
N ALA A 111 -9.61 6.61 10.21
CA ALA A 111 -10.40 5.52 9.63
C ALA A 111 -9.55 4.82 8.57
N ILE A 112 -9.28 3.54 8.78
CA ILE A 112 -8.45 2.71 7.90
C ILE A 112 -9.32 1.59 7.35
N ALA A 113 -9.48 1.56 6.04
CA ALA A 113 -10.28 0.55 5.35
C ALA A 113 -9.49 -0.75 5.13
N GLU A 114 -10.17 -1.75 4.58
CA GLU A 114 -9.57 -3.06 4.29
C GLU A 114 -8.51 -3.00 3.19
N GLY A 115 -7.53 -3.91 3.23
CA GLY A 115 -6.44 -4.02 2.27
C GLY A 115 -5.38 -2.92 2.37
N VAL A 116 -5.47 -2.01 3.34
CA VAL A 116 -4.48 -0.95 3.58
C VAL A 116 -3.18 -1.55 4.11
N VAL A 117 -2.06 -1.04 3.63
CA VAL A 117 -0.73 -1.34 4.16
C VAL A 117 -0.11 -0.06 4.72
N VAL A 118 0.27 -0.09 6.00
CA VAL A 118 0.99 1.01 6.65
C VAL A 118 2.34 0.49 7.14
N CYS A 119 3.41 1.01 6.56
CA CYS A 119 4.79 0.59 6.86
C CYS A 119 5.37 1.25 8.12
N ALA A 120 6.56 0.80 8.50
CA ALA A 120 7.29 1.29 9.66
C ALA A 120 7.53 2.82 9.60
N GLY A 121 7.37 3.49 10.75
CA GLY A 121 7.63 4.92 10.89
C GLY A 121 6.65 5.84 10.15
N ALA A 122 5.63 5.29 9.49
CA ALA A 122 4.57 6.12 8.90
C ALA A 122 3.77 6.85 10.00
N VAL A 123 3.39 8.10 9.71
CA VAL A 123 2.60 8.93 10.62
C VAL A 123 1.26 9.25 9.96
N ILE A 124 0.19 8.72 10.53
CA ILE A 124 -1.19 9.01 10.15
C ILE A 124 -1.78 9.93 11.22
N SER A 125 -2.09 11.16 10.89
CA SER A 125 -2.57 12.15 11.84
C SER A 125 -4.07 11.96 12.20
N THR A 126 -4.62 12.84 13.02
CA THR A 126 -6.01 12.76 13.46
C THR A 126 -7.01 12.95 12.33
N ASN A 127 -8.17 12.27 12.38
CA ASN A 127 -9.28 12.33 11.42
C ASN A 127 -8.92 11.93 9.98
N VAL A 128 -7.76 11.34 9.72
CA VAL A 128 -7.37 10.87 8.38
C VAL A 128 -8.27 9.71 7.97
N ARG A 129 -8.63 9.67 6.68
CA ARG A 129 -9.31 8.54 6.07
C ARG A 129 -8.42 7.89 5.02
N LEU A 130 -8.09 6.62 5.21
CA LEU A 130 -7.44 5.76 4.22
C LEU A 130 -8.48 4.80 3.66
N GLU A 131 -8.80 4.92 2.38
CA GLU A 131 -9.76 4.04 1.71
C GLU A 131 -9.10 2.72 1.28
N ARG A 132 -9.87 1.82 0.63
CA ARG A 132 -9.42 0.46 0.31
C ARG A 132 -8.10 0.44 -0.43
N HIS A 133 -7.21 -0.47 -0.03
CA HIS A 133 -5.93 -0.74 -0.71
C HIS A 133 -4.98 0.46 -0.82
N VAL A 134 -5.09 1.43 0.07
CA VAL A 134 -4.09 2.50 0.20
C VAL A 134 -2.80 1.92 0.77
N HIS A 135 -1.66 2.32 0.20
CA HIS A 135 -0.34 1.97 0.68
C HIS A 135 0.40 3.20 1.20
N VAL A 136 0.80 3.16 2.46
CA VAL A 136 1.60 4.20 3.11
C VAL A 136 2.97 3.62 3.43
N ASN A 137 3.97 4.00 2.64
CA ASN A 137 5.32 3.46 2.70
C ASN A 137 6.12 4.02 3.90
N PRO A 138 7.33 3.48 4.17
CA PRO A 138 8.11 3.85 5.35
C PRO A 138 8.32 5.36 5.49
N ASN A 139 8.13 5.86 6.73
CA ASN A 139 8.33 7.27 7.10
C ASN A 139 7.47 8.30 6.35
N ALA A 140 6.45 7.88 5.62
CA ALA A 140 5.50 8.83 5.01
C ALA A 140 4.63 9.48 6.08
N THR A 141 4.25 10.73 5.87
CA THR A 141 3.42 11.50 6.80
C THR A 141 2.13 11.95 6.13
N ILE A 142 0.99 11.63 6.76
CA ILE A 142 -0.33 12.06 6.32
C ILE A 142 -0.89 13.03 7.36
N GLY A 143 -1.07 14.29 6.95
CA GLY A 143 -1.58 15.38 7.78
C GLY A 143 -3.06 15.21 8.15
N HIS A 144 -3.47 15.90 9.18
CA HIS A 144 -4.80 15.83 9.75
C HIS A 144 -5.92 16.10 8.73
N ASP A 145 -7.08 15.49 8.93
CA ASP A 145 -8.30 15.70 8.12
C ASP A 145 -8.15 15.38 6.62
N SER A 146 -7.08 14.68 6.23
CA SER A 146 -6.82 14.30 4.83
C SER A 146 -7.56 13.01 4.46
N ILE A 147 -7.91 12.91 3.18
CA ILE A 147 -8.59 11.74 2.61
C ILE A 147 -7.72 11.18 1.49
N LEU A 148 -7.29 9.94 1.63
CA LEU A 148 -6.64 9.17 0.59
C LEU A 148 -7.64 8.15 0.06
N ARG A 149 -8.03 8.33 -1.20
CA ARG A 149 -8.98 7.47 -1.89
C ARG A 149 -8.37 6.12 -2.23
N GLU A 150 -9.18 5.23 -2.77
CA GLU A 150 -8.79 3.85 -3.09
C GLU A 150 -7.51 3.78 -3.95
N PHE A 151 -6.68 2.78 -3.68
CA PHE A 151 -5.46 2.47 -4.42
C PHE A 151 -4.36 3.55 -4.41
N VAL A 152 -4.47 4.60 -3.62
CA VAL A 152 -3.40 5.59 -3.48
C VAL A 152 -2.13 4.92 -2.93
N SER A 153 -0.97 5.30 -3.51
CA SER A 153 0.35 4.95 -2.98
C SER A 153 1.07 6.20 -2.52
N VAL A 154 1.48 6.24 -1.27
CA VAL A 154 2.35 7.28 -0.71
C VAL A 154 3.72 6.68 -0.47
N ASN A 155 4.69 7.03 -1.32
CA ASN A 155 6.02 6.44 -1.32
C ASN A 155 6.89 6.95 -0.17
N PRO A 156 8.06 6.32 0.08
CA PRO A 156 8.86 6.59 1.28
C PRO A 156 9.15 8.07 1.53
N ALA A 157 8.95 8.49 2.78
CA ALA A 157 9.18 9.85 3.27
C ALA A 157 8.42 10.96 2.53
N ALA A 158 7.38 10.64 1.76
CA ALA A 158 6.49 11.66 1.19
C ALA A 158 5.62 12.28 2.29
N VAL A 159 5.28 13.56 2.12
CA VAL A 159 4.50 14.34 3.08
C VAL A 159 3.23 14.87 2.42
N ILE A 160 2.10 14.51 2.98
CA ILE A 160 0.79 15.08 2.66
C ILE A 160 0.40 15.97 3.83
N SER A 161 0.22 17.27 3.58
CA SER A 161 -0.17 18.23 4.62
C SER A 161 -1.64 18.04 5.04
N GLY A 162 -2.16 18.91 5.93
CA GLY A 162 -3.53 18.78 6.43
C GLY A 162 -4.61 19.13 5.40
N GLU A 163 -5.80 18.51 5.54
CA GLU A 163 -6.99 18.78 4.73
C GLU A 163 -6.80 18.53 3.22
N VAL A 164 -5.92 17.59 2.85
CA VAL A 164 -5.64 17.24 1.44
C VAL A 164 -6.54 16.10 1.00
N ILE A 165 -7.02 16.18 -0.24
CA ILE A 165 -7.73 15.08 -0.91
C ILE A 165 -6.83 14.49 -1.99
N ILE A 166 -6.51 13.21 -1.85
CA ILE A 166 -5.80 12.45 -2.87
C ILE A 166 -6.82 11.50 -3.52
N GLU A 167 -7.10 11.74 -4.79
CA GLU A 167 -8.10 10.99 -5.55
C GLU A 167 -7.63 9.57 -5.91
N PRO A 168 -8.52 8.66 -6.37
CA PRO A 168 -8.18 7.25 -6.57
C PRO A 168 -6.99 7.03 -7.52
N GLY A 169 -6.19 6.01 -7.23
CA GLY A 169 -5.10 5.56 -8.10
C GLY A 169 -3.88 6.48 -8.17
N VAL A 170 -3.84 7.55 -7.38
CA VAL A 170 -2.70 8.47 -7.35
C VAL A 170 -1.46 7.81 -6.75
N LEU A 171 -0.30 8.09 -7.35
CA LEU A 171 1.00 7.74 -6.82
C LEU A 171 1.74 9.02 -6.40
N ILE A 172 2.02 9.15 -5.11
CA ILE A 172 2.87 10.20 -4.55
C ILE A 172 4.29 9.65 -4.43
N GLY A 173 5.21 10.19 -5.21
CA GLY A 173 6.62 9.77 -5.28
C GLY A 173 7.37 10.01 -3.97
N ALA A 174 8.49 9.28 -3.79
CA ALA A 174 9.30 9.40 -2.58
C ALA A 174 9.74 10.86 -2.32
N GLN A 175 9.64 11.30 -1.04
CA GLN A 175 9.96 12.66 -0.60
C GLN A 175 9.17 13.80 -1.30
N ALA A 176 8.09 13.48 -2.01
CA ALA A 176 7.22 14.52 -2.55
C ALA A 176 6.43 15.18 -1.42
N LEU A 177 6.10 16.46 -1.59
CA LEU A 177 5.31 17.23 -0.64
C LEU A 177 4.06 17.81 -1.31
N VAL A 178 2.91 17.59 -0.71
CA VAL A 178 1.63 18.21 -1.08
C VAL A 178 1.24 19.19 0.01
N LEU A 179 1.10 20.49 -0.34
CA LEU A 179 0.67 21.51 0.61
C LEU A 179 -0.80 21.31 1.02
N GLN A 180 -1.16 21.95 2.13
CA GLN A 180 -2.48 21.81 2.75
C GLN A 180 -3.64 22.28 1.85
N GLN A 181 -4.83 21.70 2.08
CA GLN A 181 -6.10 22.08 1.45
C GLN A 181 -6.13 21.92 -0.08
N LEU A 182 -5.28 21.05 -0.62
CA LEU A 182 -5.20 20.79 -2.06
C LEU A 182 -5.87 19.46 -2.41
N THR A 183 -6.26 19.37 -3.69
CA THR A 183 -6.72 18.13 -4.30
C THR A 183 -5.73 17.67 -5.37
N VAL A 184 -5.36 16.39 -5.34
CA VAL A 184 -4.60 15.74 -6.42
C VAL A 184 -5.55 14.79 -7.15
N GLY A 185 -5.79 15.09 -8.43
CA GLY A 185 -6.75 14.36 -9.28
C GLY A 185 -6.35 12.92 -9.56
N ALA A 186 -7.36 12.10 -9.84
CA ALA A 186 -7.23 10.65 -10.01
C ALA A 186 -6.15 10.23 -11.02
N ASP A 187 -5.57 9.07 -10.80
CA ASP A 187 -4.58 8.41 -11.67
C ASP A 187 -3.33 9.28 -12.00
N THR A 188 -3.14 10.35 -11.22
CA THR A 188 -1.97 11.25 -11.32
C THR A 188 -0.74 10.64 -10.66
N THR A 189 0.43 10.89 -11.23
CA THR A 189 1.71 10.58 -10.61
C THR A 189 2.41 11.88 -10.19
N VAL A 190 2.61 12.06 -8.89
CA VAL A 190 3.50 13.10 -8.36
C VAL A 190 4.91 12.52 -8.29
N GLY A 191 5.83 13.06 -9.10
CA GLY A 191 7.22 12.60 -9.17
C GLY A 191 7.94 12.75 -7.83
N ALA A 192 8.98 11.95 -7.62
CA ALA A 192 9.81 12.02 -6.41
C ALA A 192 10.36 13.44 -6.19
N ALA A 193 10.42 13.88 -4.91
CA ALA A 193 10.87 15.20 -4.47
C ALA A 193 10.15 16.40 -5.11
N SER A 194 8.96 16.20 -5.69
CA SER A 194 8.14 17.29 -6.23
C SER A 194 7.37 18.03 -5.13
N LEU A 195 7.16 19.33 -5.33
CA LEU A 195 6.35 20.17 -4.44
C LEU A 195 5.05 20.58 -5.12
N VAL A 196 3.92 20.04 -4.66
CA VAL A 196 2.58 20.41 -5.11
C VAL A 196 2.10 21.64 -4.34
N THR A 197 1.86 22.76 -5.06
CA THR A 197 1.48 24.06 -4.47
C THR A 197 0.09 24.56 -4.90
N LYS A 198 -0.62 23.80 -5.73
CA LYS A 198 -1.97 24.08 -6.22
C LYS A 198 -2.65 22.78 -6.60
N ASP A 199 -3.97 22.78 -6.77
CA ASP A 199 -4.73 21.62 -7.22
C ASP A 199 -4.18 21.05 -8.52
N VAL A 200 -4.16 19.72 -8.60
CA VAL A 200 -3.62 18.97 -9.75
C VAL A 200 -4.78 18.28 -10.46
N PRO A 201 -4.92 18.44 -11.79
CA PRO A 201 -5.94 17.73 -12.54
C PRO A 201 -5.64 16.21 -12.60
N PRO A 202 -6.62 15.36 -12.99
CA PRO A 202 -6.38 13.94 -13.16
C PRO A 202 -5.45 13.62 -14.34
N ASP A 203 -4.91 12.40 -14.37
CA ASP A 203 -4.15 11.79 -15.47
C ASP A 203 -2.90 12.57 -15.90
N VAL A 204 -2.21 13.25 -14.97
CA VAL A 204 -0.97 14.00 -15.26
C VAL A 204 0.23 13.48 -14.49
N ILE A 205 1.42 13.92 -14.92
CA ILE A 205 2.67 13.68 -14.19
C ILE A 205 3.23 15.02 -13.70
N VAL A 206 3.20 15.20 -12.37
CA VAL A 206 3.76 16.41 -11.71
C VAL A 206 5.26 16.23 -11.50
N LYS A 207 6.06 17.23 -11.84
CA LYS A 207 7.54 17.22 -11.64
C LYS A 207 8.05 18.56 -11.13
N GLY A 208 9.04 18.53 -10.26
CA GLY A 208 9.85 19.68 -9.86
C GLY A 208 9.34 20.46 -8.65
N VAL A 209 10.07 21.55 -8.33
CA VAL A 209 9.84 22.47 -7.20
C VAL A 209 9.84 23.89 -7.73
N PRO A 210 8.67 24.56 -7.82
CA PRO A 210 7.33 24.01 -7.63
C PRO A 210 6.92 23.05 -8.73
N GLY A 211 5.99 22.14 -8.43
CA GLY A 211 5.47 21.13 -9.36
C GLY A 211 4.84 21.75 -10.61
N ARG A 212 5.07 21.09 -11.74
CA ARG A 212 4.47 21.40 -13.06
C ARG A 212 3.96 20.10 -13.69
N TRP A 213 2.93 20.19 -14.53
CA TRP A 213 2.31 19.12 -15.30
C TRP A 213 1.82 19.59 -16.65
#